data_5c07d17fbc65fe1f35e8ae2cd0decc88
#
_entry.id   5c07d17fbc65fe1f35e8ae2cd0decc88
#
_cell.length_a   1.000
_cell.length_b   1.000
_cell.length_c   1.000
_cell.angle_alpha   90.00
_cell.angle_beta   90.00
_cell.angle_gamma   90.00
#
_symmetry.space_group_name_H-M   'P 1'
#
loop_
_entity.id
_entity.type
_entity.pdbx_description
1 polymer ?
#
loop_
_entity_poly.entity_id
_entity_poly.type
_entity_poly.pdbx_seq_one_letter_code
_entity_poly.pdbx_strand_id
1 'polypeptide(L)'
;MQKLKNVMNNEYNISVTENGATGYRTAGKALLDLNFAVSSLRNASLEEIADKFVKAYYEDSLLAIKWLFFAGDVRQGLGERRLFRTLFMYLAQNHTEIASALIPLIPEYTRWDIVVSLIQTPLADEAASMLWKQLERDRINMENGAPISLCAKWLPSENASSEQTRHTARILAGKFSMTAKEYRQMLSAFRRHLKVVETMMSSGKWADIRYEAVPSKANLIYNKAFLRNDEERRREFLGAVKKGEQQIHADVLFPHDIVHSYMESRPYSPPLRPVDATLEELWRALPDYVQGTGNTLCIADGSGSMTSRVGKTTVSCLDVANALAIYFSEHCTGQFRDCYISFSQNPQFVDLSKGKTLHDKIEIALHYNEVANTNLEAVFNLILLTAVKNHMKQADLPANLLILSDMEFDFATGRRVANTWITPDEKLFETFAKRYSQYGYRLPRLIFWNICSRTGTIPVKENALGVALVSGFSPMIAKMVLTGETDPYKILTDQLALPRYDAVERAVEELLKMES
;
A
#
# COMPACT_ATOMS: atom_id res chain seq x y z
N MET A 1 -13.00 0.99 -42.20
CA MET A 1 -11.78 0.39 -41.61
C MET A 1 -11.63 0.73 -40.11
N GLN A 2 -11.84 1.99 -39.67
CA GLN A 2 -11.73 2.39 -38.26
C GLN A 2 -12.66 1.58 -37.34
N LYS A 3 -13.92 1.34 -37.73
CA LYS A 3 -14.90 0.60 -36.92
C LYS A 3 -14.50 -0.86 -36.71
N LEU A 4 -14.00 -1.55 -37.72
CA LEU A 4 -13.52 -2.95 -37.57
C LEU A 4 -12.29 -3.03 -36.67
N LYS A 5 -11.31 -2.12 -36.85
CA LYS A 5 -10.13 -2.04 -36.00
C LYS A 5 -10.51 -1.83 -34.51
N ASN A 6 -11.48 -0.94 -34.25
CA ASN A 6 -11.95 -0.69 -32.88
C ASN A 6 -12.64 -1.92 -32.26
N VAL A 7 -13.47 -2.64 -33.07
CA VAL A 7 -14.10 -3.89 -32.60
C VAL A 7 -13.06 -4.95 -32.30
N MET A 8 -12.10 -5.17 -33.20
CA MET A 8 -11.03 -6.15 -32.98
C MET A 8 -10.15 -5.79 -31.76
N ASN A 9 -9.81 -4.52 -31.59
CA ASN A 9 -9.06 -4.08 -30.41
C ASN A 9 -9.87 -4.28 -29.11
N ASN A 10 -11.17 -4.05 -29.14
CA ASN A 10 -12.03 -4.29 -27.99
C ASN A 10 -12.12 -5.79 -27.64
N GLU A 11 -12.27 -6.67 -28.64
CA GLU A 11 -12.26 -8.12 -28.43
C GLU A 11 -10.89 -8.60 -27.91
N TYR A 12 -9.79 -8.08 -28.45
CA TYR A 12 -8.44 -8.40 -27.98
C TYR A 12 -8.17 -7.91 -26.54
N ASN A 13 -8.85 -6.85 -26.09
CA ASN A 13 -8.73 -6.31 -24.73
C ASN A 13 -9.51 -7.13 -23.68
N ILE A 14 -10.31 -8.09 -24.09
CA ILE A 14 -11.07 -8.92 -23.13
C ILE A 14 -10.10 -9.83 -22.36
N SER A 15 -10.28 -9.89 -21.05
CA SER A 15 -9.63 -10.81 -20.12
C SER A 15 -10.68 -11.48 -19.23
N VAL A 16 -10.28 -12.54 -18.53
CA VAL A 16 -11.18 -13.28 -17.65
C VAL A 16 -10.49 -13.48 -16.32
N THR A 17 -11.21 -13.25 -15.21
CA THR A 17 -10.73 -13.52 -13.86
C THR A 17 -10.58 -15.03 -13.64
N GLU A 18 -9.90 -15.43 -12.58
CA GLU A 18 -9.77 -16.85 -12.21
C GLU A 18 -11.14 -17.53 -12.03
N ASN A 19 -12.12 -16.79 -11.51
CA ASN A 19 -13.48 -17.27 -11.29
C ASN A 19 -14.43 -17.06 -12.51
N GLY A 20 -13.88 -16.65 -13.65
CA GLY A 20 -14.60 -16.60 -14.92
C GLY A 20 -15.31 -15.29 -15.24
N ALA A 21 -15.22 -14.26 -14.39
CA ALA A 21 -15.80 -12.95 -14.70
C ALA A 21 -15.02 -12.28 -15.84
N THR A 22 -15.75 -11.63 -16.74
CA THR A 22 -15.14 -10.88 -17.85
C THR A 22 -14.67 -9.51 -17.36
N GLY A 23 -13.44 -9.18 -17.70
CA GLY A 23 -12.84 -7.87 -17.49
C GLY A 23 -11.94 -7.51 -18.66
N TYR A 24 -10.97 -6.65 -18.43
CA TYR A 24 -10.10 -6.09 -19.46
C TYR A 24 -8.63 -6.32 -19.13
N ARG A 25 -7.80 -6.42 -20.18
CA ARG A 25 -6.33 -6.52 -20.07
C ARG A 25 -5.69 -5.17 -19.78
N THR A 26 -6.29 -4.10 -20.28
CA THR A 26 -5.82 -2.72 -20.10
C THR A 26 -6.99 -1.78 -19.95
N ALA A 27 -6.83 -0.77 -19.10
CA ALA A 27 -7.74 0.36 -18.97
C ALA A 27 -7.61 1.37 -20.11
N GLY A 28 -6.63 1.19 -21.01
CA GLY A 28 -6.37 2.08 -22.15
C GLY A 28 -5.21 3.07 -21.93
N LYS A 29 -4.63 3.09 -20.73
CA LYS A 29 -3.47 3.90 -20.33
C LYS A 29 -2.46 3.04 -19.59
N ALA A 30 -1.23 2.95 -20.09
CA ALA A 30 -0.20 2.09 -19.51
C ALA A 30 0.18 2.49 -18.09
N LEU A 31 0.21 3.79 -17.79
CA LEU A 31 0.45 4.30 -16.44
C LEU A 31 -0.65 3.90 -15.45
N LEU A 32 -1.92 3.92 -15.87
CA LEU A 32 -3.04 3.49 -15.04
C LEU A 32 -3.00 1.97 -14.82
N ASP A 33 -2.70 1.19 -15.85
CA ASP A 33 -2.53 -0.27 -15.76
C ASP A 33 -1.42 -0.64 -14.78
N LEU A 34 -0.29 0.08 -14.83
CA LEU A 34 0.82 -0.09 -13.90
C LEU A 34 0.40 0.24 -12.46
N ASN A 35 -0.31 1.35 -12.27
CA ASN A 35 -0.80 1.75 -10.94
C ASN A 35 -1.81 0.75 -10.38
N PHE A 36 -2.72 0.24 -11.18
CA PHE A 36 -3.71 -0.75 -10.74
C PHE A 36 -3.11 -2.13 -10.46
N ALA A 37 -1.95 -2.43 -11.07
CA ALA A 37 -1.23 -3.68 -10.85
C ALA A 37 -0.31 -3.69 -9.61
N VAL A 38 -0.12 -2.57 -8.91
CA VAL A 38 0.90 -2.40 -7.85
C VAL A 38 0.91 -3.53 -6.83
N SER A 39 -0.24 -3.91 -6.29
CA SER A 39 -0.33 -4.98 -5.28
C SER A 39 -0.01 -6.36 -5.88
N SER A 40 -0.44 -6.62 -7.12
CA SER A 40 -0.14 -7.87 -7.84
C SER A 40 1.34 -8.00 -8.15
N LEU A 41 2.03 -6.89 -8.45
CA LEU A 41 3.47 -6.85 -8.73
C LEU A 41 4.33 -7.25 -7.53
N ARG A 42 3.78 -7.36 -6.34
CA ARG A 42 4.49 -7.93 -5.18
C ARG A 42 4.85 -9.41 -5.37
N ASN A 43 4.07 -10.15 -6.16
CA ASN A 43 4.29 -11.56 -6.51
C ASN A 43 4.98 -11.73 -7.87
N ALA A 44 5.04 -10.68 -8.68
CA ALA A 44 5.54 -10.73 -10.04
C ALA A 44 7.07 -10.91 -10.12
N SER A 45 7.53 -11.44 -11.24
CA SER A 45 8.95 -11.49 -11.61
C SER A 45 9.52 -10.08 -11.83
N LEU A 46 10.85 -9.96 -11.86
CA LEU A 46 11.51 -8.69 -12.17
C LEU A 46 11.20 -8.25 -13.61
N GLU A 47 11.06 -9.20 -14.51
CA GLU A 47 10.77 -8.99 -15.93
C GLU A 47 9.36 -8.44 -16.14
N GLU A 48 8.35 -9.02 -15.47
CA GLU A 48 6.97 -8.52 -15.52
C GLU A 48 6.83 -7.11 -14.93
N ILE A 49 7.55 -6.82 -13.84
CA ILE A 49 7.58 -5.48 -13.24
C ILE A 49 8.18 -4.48 -14.23
N ALA A 50 9.32 -4.82 -14.86
CA ALA A 50 9.97 -3.97 -15.84
C ALA A 50 9.11 -3.74 -17.08
N ASP A 51 8.48 -4.80 -17.64
CA ASP A 51 7.62 -4.70 -18.84
C ASP A 51 6.47 -3.70 -18.65
N LYS A 52 5.78 -3.76 -17.49
CA LYS A 52 4.69 -2.80 -17.21
C LYS A 52 5.20 -1.36 -17.06
N PHE A 53 6.35 -1.18 -16.41
CA PHE A 53 6.95 0.14 -16.25
C PHE A 53 7.42 0.73 -17.58
N VAL A 54 8.08 -0.09 -18.41
CA VAL A 54 8.55 0.30 -19.75
C VAL A 54 7.41 0.81 -20.62
N LYS A 55 6.26 0.14 -20.61
CA LYS A 55 5.06 0.61 -21.35
C LYS A 55 4.60 1.99 -20.87
N ALA A 56 4.56 2.21 -19.55
CA ALA A 56 4.21 3.52 -18.98
C ALA A 56 5.28 4.59 -19.28
N TYR A 57 6.56 4.21 -19.25
CA TYR A 57 7.68 5.10 -19.57
C TYR A 57 7.66 5.59 -21.02
N TYR A 58 7.34 4.70 -21.97
CA TYR A 58 7.18 5.07 -23.38
C TYR A 58 5.88 5.81 -23.68
N GLU A 59 4.85 5.68 -22.83
CA GLU A 59 3.62 6.51 -22.94
C GLU A 59 3.89 7.94 -22.47
N ASP A 60 4.50 8.11 -21.28
CA ASP A 60 4.93 9.39 -20.70
C ASP A 60 6.05 9.15 -19.68
N SER A 61 7.27 9.46 -20.08
CA SER A 61 8.47 9.20 -19.28
C SER A 61 8.49 10.01 -17.98
N LEU A 62 8.06 11.27 -18.01
CA LEU A 62 8.01 12.12 -16.81
C LEU A 62 6.99 11.59 -15.80
N LEU A 63 5.77 11.29 -16.25
CA LEU A 63 4.74 10.74 -15.37
C LEU A 63 5.14 9.37 -14.82
N ALA A 64 5.78 8.51 -15.62
CA ALA A 64 6.27 7.21 -15.16
C ALA A 64 7.36 7.35 -14.08
N ILE A 65 8.28 8.31 -14.20
CA ILE A 65 9.31 8.58 -13.18
C ILE A 65 8.67 9.17 -11.92
N LYS A 66 7.77 10.15 -12.04
CA LYS A 66 7.02 10.70 -10.89
C LYS A 66 6.23 9.59 -10.18
N TRP A 67 5.59 8.70 -10.96
CA TRP A 67 4.89 7.55 -10.42
C TRP A 67 5.83 6.58 -9.67
N LEU A 68 7.03 6.34 -10.17
CA LEU A 68 8.02 5.52 -9.45
C LEU A 68 8.28 6.07 -8.04
N PHE A 69 8.46 7.39 -7.91
CA PHE A 69 8.65 8.01 -6.60
C PHE A 69 7.40 7.97 -5.74
N PHE A 70 6.21 8.18 -6.32
CA PHE A 70 4.93 7.98 -5.64
C PHE A 70 4.77 6.54 -5.14
N ALA A 71 5.10 5.55 -5.97
CA ALA A 71 5.04 4.16 -5.56
C ALA A 71 5.97 3.85 -4.37
N GLY A 72 7.15 4.47 -4.31
CA GLY A 72 8.12 4.29 -3.22
C GLY A 72 7.85 5.10 -1.97
N ASP A 73 7.15 6.23 -2.07
CA ASP A 73 6.95 7.17 -0.98
C ASP A 73 6.10 6.56 0.16
N VAL A 74 6.74 6.40 1.31
CA VAL A 74 6.08 5.82 2.50
C VAL A 74 5.21 6.83 3.26
N ARG A 75 5.37 8.15 2.99
CA ARG A 75 4.64 9.21 3.70
C ARG A 75 3.39 9.68 2.98
N GLN A 76 3.47 9.85 1.66
CA GLN A 76 2.38 10.39 0.87
C GLN A 76 2.07 9.55 -0.39
N GLY A 77 2.60 8.34 -0.48
CA GLY A 77 2.41 7.43 -1.60
C GLY A 77 2.06 6.01 -1.17
N LEU A 78 2.48 5.04 -1.98
CA LEU A 78 2.10 3.64 -1.82
C LEU A 78 3.01 2.85 -0.87
N GLY A 79 4.25 3.31 -0.61
CA GLY A 79 5.21 2.66 0.27
C GLY A 79 5.79 1.34 -0.27
N GLU A 80 5.77 1.14 -1.58
CA GLU A 80 6.17 -0.09 -2.29
C GLU A 80 7.69 -0.17 -2.51
N ARG A 81 8.43 -0.48 -1.46
CA ARG A 81 9.91 -0.45 -1.48
C ARG A 81 10.55 -1.45 -2.43
N ARG A 82 10.00 -2.68 -2.53
CA ARG A 82 10.53 -3.68 -3.47
C ARG A 82 10.35 -3.21 -4.89
N LEU A 83 9.18 -2.72 -5.22
CA LEU A 83 8.85 -2.21 -6.55
C LEU A 83 9.76 -1.02 -6.91
N PHE A 84 9.87 -0.03 -6.03
CA PHE A 84 10.77 1.11 -6.22
C PHE A 84 12.21 0.66 -6.47
N ARG A 85 12.76 -0.22 -5.60
CA ARG A 85 14.13 -0.73 -5.76
C ARG A 85 14.32 -1.42 -7.11
N THR A 86 13.40 -2.31 -7.49
CA THR A 86 13.47 -3.05 -8.76
C THR A 86 13.50 -2.11 -9.96
N LEU A 87 12.59 -1.15 -9.99
CA LEU A 87 12.49 -0.22 -11.11
C LEU A 87 13.60 0.83 -11.12
N PHE A 88 14.08 1.26 -9.95
CA PHE A 88 15.24 2.15 -9.90
C PHE A 88 16.52 1.46 -10.37
N MET A 89 16.69 0.17 -10.06
CA MET A 89 17.77 -0.65 -10.62
C MET A 89 17.66 -0.79 -12.15
N TYR A 90 16.45 -0.92 -12.67
CA TYR A 90 16.19 -0.92 -14.11
C TYR A 90 16.61 0.42 -14.75
N LEU A 91 16.22 1.56 -14.16
CA LEU A 91 16.66 2.89 -14.63
C LEU A 91 18.17 3.03 -14.57
N ALA A 92 18.81 2.58 -13.50
CA ALA A 92 20.28 2.64 -13.34
C ALA A 92 21.03 1.86 -14.41
N GLN A 93 20.42 0.84 -15.00
CA GLN A 93 21.01 0.02 -16.05
C GLN A 93 20.72 0.50 -17.48
N ASN A 94 19.52 1.07 -17.70
CA ASN A 94 19.02 1.40 -19.03
C ASN A 94 18.91 2.91 -19.32
N HIS A 95 18.81 3.74 -18.27
CA HIS A 95 18.66 5.21 -18.32
C HIS A 95 19.59 5.83 -17.27
N THR A 96 20.89 5.57 -17.40
CA THR A 96 21.91 5.87 -16.36
C THR A 96 21.96 7.35 -15.97
N GLU A 97 21.86 8.28 -16.94
CA GLU A 97 21.90 9.72 -16.67
C GLU A 97 20.69 10.19 -15.86
N ILE A 98 19.49 9.73 -16.25
CA ILE A 98 18.24 10.00 -15.52
C ILE A 98 18.34 9.44 -14.09
N ALA A 99 18.75 8.18 -13.95
CA ALA A 99 18.89 7.56 -12.64
C ALA A 99 19.93 8.29 -11.76
N SER A 100 21.05 8.74 -12.34
CA SER A 100 22.09 9.51 -11.62
C SER A 100 21.52 10.82 -11.06
N ALA A 101 20.76 11.57 -11.85
CA ALA A 101 20.12 12.83 -11.41
C ALA A 101 19.11 12.61 -10.27
N LEU A 102 18.50 11.43 -10.19
CA LEU A 102 17.50 11.07 -9.19
C LEU A 102 18.07 10.50 -7.88
N ILE A 103 19.34 10.05 -7.85
CA ILE A 103 19.96 9.47 -6.63
C ILE A 103 19.77 10.36 -5.38
N PRO A 104 19.99 11.71 -5.45
CA PRO A 104 19.88 12.57 -4.29
C PRO A 104 18.47 12.60 -3.65
N LEU A 105 17.44 12.27 -4.43
CA LEU A 105 16.05 12.30 -4.00
C LEU A 105 15.62 11.01 -3.29
N ILE A 106 16.30 9.89 -3.50
CA ILE A 106 15.91 8.58 -2.97
C ILE A 106 15.63 8.62 -1.45
N PRO A 107 16.48 9.19 -0.58
CA PRO A 107 16.26 9.17 0.86
C PRO A 107 15.09 10.02 1.34
N GLU A 108 14.63 10.98 0.54
CA GLU A 108 13.47 11.82 0.85
C GLU A 108 12.16 11.03 0.77
N TYR A 109 12.04 10.14 -0.21
CA TYR A 109 10.82 9.36 -0.47
C TYR A 109 10.88 7.94 0.10
N THR A 110 12.08 7.36 0.15
CA THR A 110 12.30 5.96 0.56
C THR A 110 13.36 5.86 1.67
N ARG A 111 14.36 5.01 1.49
CA ARG A 111 15.39 4.73 2.50
C ARG A 111 16.79 4.73 1.90
N TRP A 112 17.78 5.02 2.72
CA TRP A 112 19.21 4.98 2.37
C TRP A 112 19.70 3.61 1.88
N ASP A 113 19.11 2.49 2.32
CA ASP A 113 19.50 1.16 1.84
C ASP A 113 19.24 0.95 0.35
N ILE A 114 18.36 1.74 -0.27
CA ILE A 114 18.16 1.73 -1.72
C ILE A 114 19.35 2.39 -2.43
N VAL A 115 19.86 3.50 -1.91
CA VAL A 115 21.12 4.10 -2.45
C VAL A 115 22.28 3.10 -2.32
N VAL A 116 22.38 2.41 -1.17
CA VAL A 116 23.39 1.36 -0.96
C VAL A 116 23.25 0.24 -2.00
N SER A 117 22.05 -0.12 -2.44
CA SER A 117 21.87 -1.17 -3.46
C SER A 117 22.43 -0.79 -4.83
N LEU A 118 22.63 0.50 -5.12
CA LEU A 118 23.21 0.98 -6.38
C LEU A 118 24.72 0.73 -6.50
N ILE A 119 25.41 0.35 -5.43
CA ILE A 119 26.84 0.02 -5.42
C ILE A 119 27.19 -1.16 -6.37
N GLN A 120 26.20 -1.93 -6.80
CA GLN A 120 26.35 -3.05 -7.73
C GLN A 120 25.84 -2.71 -9.14
N THR A 121 25.67 -1.43 -9.46
CA THR A 121 25.20 -0.92 -10.75
C THR A 121 26.26 -0.03 -11.40
N PRO A 122 26.06 0.41 -12.65
CA PRO A 122 26.92 1.42 -13.26
C PRO A 122 27.05 2.72 -12.45
N LEU A 123 26.10 3.01 -11.56
CA LEU A 123 26.07 4.21 -10.69
C LEU A 123 26.77 4.01 -9.33
N ALA A 124 27.68 3.05 -9.23
CA ALA A 124 28.36 2.73 -7.97
C ALA A 124 29.18 3.90 -7.40
N ASP A 125 29.81 4.70 -8.27
CA ASP A 125 30.66 5.82 -7.86
C ASP A 125 29.80 7.02 -7.42
N GLU A 126 28.74 7.33 -8.15
CA GLU A 126 27.78 8.38 -7.82
C GLU A 126 27.07 8.09 -6.49
N ALA A 127 26.60 6.86 -6.32
CA ALA A 127 25.97 6.43 -5.08
C ALA A 127 26.92 6.50 -3.89
N ALA A 128 28.18 6.04 -4.04
CA ALA A 128 29.18 6.13 -3.00
C ALA A 128 29.55 7.59 -2.68
N SER A 129 29.72 8.44 -3.71
CA SER A 129 29.97 9.87 -3.54
C SER A 129 28.84 10.56 -2.76
N MET A 130 27.59 10.27 -3.10
CA MET A 130 26.43 10.81 -2.38
C MET A 130 26.40 10.36 -0.91
N LEU A 131 26.60 9.05 -0.65
CA LEU A 131 26.67 8.51 0.70
C LEU A 131 27.79 9.16 1.51
N TRP A 132 28.96 9.32 0.91
CA TRP A 132 30.11 9.97 1.55
C TRP A 132 29.83 11.44 1.90
N LYS A 133 29.34 12.22 0.94
CA LYS A 133 28.95 13.63 1.16
C LYS A 133 27.92 13.77 2.29
N GLN A 134 27.00 12.83 2.40
CA GLN A 134 26.02 12.84 3.50
C GLN A 134 26.69 12.52 4.84
N LEU A 135 27.60 11.55 4.89
CA LEU A 135 28.33 11.22 6.13
C LEU A 135 29.22 12.37 6.60
N GLU A 136 29.87 13.09 5.67
CA GLU A 136 30.65 14.30 6.02
C GLU A 136 29.74 15.39 6.60
N ARG A 137 28.58 15.63 5.99
CA ARG A 137 27.58 16.57 6.51
C ARG A 137 27.07 16.14 7.88
N ASP A 138 26.78 14.86 8.06
CA ASP A 138 26.35 14.29 9.34
C ASP A 138 27.45 14.41 10.41
N ARG A 139 28.74 14.28 10.04
CA ARG A 139 29.87 14.49 10.96
C ARG A 139 29.92 15.93 11.47
N ILE A 140 29.81 16.90 10.56
CA ILE A 140 29.76 18.32 10.92
C ILE A 140 28.56 18.62 11.82
N ASN A 141 27.40 18.09 11.50
CA ASN A 141 26.19 18.26 12.31
C ASN A 141 26.37 17.65 13.71
N MET A 142 26.97 16.46 13.80
CA MET A 142 27.24 15.78 15.06
C MET A 142 28.19 16.61 15.96
N GLU A 143 29.25 17.18 15.40
CA GLU A 143 30.21 18.04 16.08
C GLU A 143 29.54 19.32 16.63
N ASN A 144 28.54 19.84 15.90
CA ASN A 144 27.77 21.02 16.27
C ASN A 144 26.52 20.71 17.13
N GLY A 145 26.31 19.47 17.54
CA GLY A 145 25.13 19.06 18.31
C GLY A 145 23.80 19.12 17.54
N ALA A 146 23.86 19.21 16.20
CA ALA A 146 22.70 19.24 15.33
C ALA A 146 22.25 17.81 14.94
N PRO A 147 20.96 17.64 14.54
CA PRO A 147 20.45 16.36 14.08
C PRO A 147 21.21 15.83 12.86
N ILE A 148 21.45 14.52 12.83
CA ILE A 148 22.09 13.82 11.70
C ILE A 148 21.08 12.92 10.97
N SER A 149 21.39 12.59 9.72
CA SER A 149 20.56 11.71 8.91
C SER A 149 20.62 10.25 9.37
N LEU A 150 19.69 9.43 8.86
CA LEU A 150 19.72 7.98 9.09
C LEU A 150 20.69 7.23 8.16
N CYS A 151 21.53 7.91 7.39
CA CYS A 151 22.46 7.30 6.43
C CYS A 151 23.28 6.18 7.10
N ALA A 152 24.01 6.49 8.17
CA ALA A 152 24.87 5.54 8.87
C ALA A 152 24.10 4.34 9.49
N LYS A 153 22.81 4.51 9.82
CA LYS A 153 21.95 3.39 10.27
C LYS A 153 21.81 2.33 9.20
N TRP A 154 21.65 2.74 7.93
CA TRP A 154 21.35 1.85 6.81
C TRP A 154 22.58 1.35 6.06
N LEU A 155 23.75 1.91 6.31
CA LEU A 155 24.99 1.39 5.73
C LEU A 155 25.26 -0.05 6.22
N PRO A 156 25.78 -0.94 5.35
CA PRO A 156 26.08 -2.32 5.73
C PRO A 156 27.23 -2.39 6.73
N SER A 157 27.18 -3.36 7.63
CA SER A 157 28.25 -3.63 8.60
C SER A 157 29.13 -4.76 8.11
N GLU A 158 30.43 -4.64 8.32
CA GLU A 158 31.39 -5.72 8.01
C GLU A 158 31.21 -6.97 8.90
N ASN A 159 30.58 -6.83 10.06
CA ASN A 159 30.28 -7.91 10.98
C ASN A 159 28.87 -8.52 10.77
N ALA A 160 28.21 -8.21 9.66
CA ALA A 160 26.89 -8.77 9.36
C ALA A 160 26.96 -10.28 9.14
N SER A 161 25.89 -11.00 9.45
CA SER A 161 25.77 -12.45 9.22
C SER A 161 25.77 -12.79 7.72
N SER A 162 25.15 -11.95 6.88
CA SER A 162 25.08 -12.12 5.43
C SER A 162 26.42 -11.81 4.76
N GLU A 163 26.94 -12.74 3.95
CA GLU A 163 28.16 -12.53 3.14
C GLU A 163 27.99 -11.39 2.15
N GLN A 164 26.83 -11.29 1.48
CA GLN A 164 26.51 -10.22 0.56
C GLN A 164 26.59 -8.84 1.24
N THR A 165 26.08 -8.75 2.48
CA THR A 165 26.14 -7.50 3.27
C THR A 165 27.59 -7.12 3.60
N ARG A 166 28.42 -8.12 4.01
CA ARG A 166 29.84 -7.90 4.29
C ARG A 166 30.60 -7.47 3.04
N HIS A 167 30.30 -8.09 1.89
CA HIS A 167 30.91 -7.73 0.61
C HIS A 167 30.61 -6.27 0.24
N THR A 168 29.34 -5.86 0.32
CA THR A 168 28.94 -4.46 0.06
C THR A 168 29.61 -3.48 1.02
N ALA A 169 29.77 -3.86 2.30
CA ALA A 169 30.49 -3.04 3.29
C ALA A 169 31.96 -2.82 2.90
N ARG A 170 32.67 -3.87 2.42
CA ARG A 170 34.07 -3.77 1.96
C ARG A 170 34.21 -2.88 0.73
N ILE A 171 33.27 -2.99 -0.23
CA ILE A 171 33.26 -2.11 -1.40
C ILE A 171 33.11 -0.65 -0.96
N LEU A 172 32.17 -0.34 -0.07
CA LEU A 172 31.97 1.01 0.43
C LEU A 172 33.17 1.54 1.21
N ALA A 173 33.77 0.72 2.09
CA ALA A 173 34.99 1.10 2.79
C ALA A 173 36.12 1.46 1.81
N GLY A 174 36.30 0.65 0.75
CA GLY A 174 37.27 0.95 -0.31
C GLY A 174 36.97 2.25 -1.05
N LYS A 175 35.72 2.49 -1.44
CA LYS A 175 35.29 3.74 -2.10
C LYS A 175 35.43 4.99 -1.21
N PHE A 176 35.34 4.82 0.11
CA PHE A 176 35.60 5.88 1.09
C PHE A 176 37.10 6.01 1.47
N SER A 177 37.96 5.23 0.84
CA SER A 177 39.40 5.18 1.16
C SER A 177 39.66 4.85 2.64
N MET A 178 38.86 3.97 3.22
CA MET A 178 38.94 3.55 4.62
C MET A 178 39.36 2.10 4.76
N THR A 179 40.13 1.81 5.81
CA THR A 179 40.32 0.45 6.29
C THR A 179 39.02 -0.08 6.92
N ALA A 180 38.89 -1.40 6.99
CA ALA A 180 37.79 -2.06 7.68
C ALA A 180 37.59 -1.58 9.14
N LYS A 181 38.70 -1.27 9.83
CA LYS A 181 38.67 -0.75 11.21
C LYS A 181 38.09 0.67 11.26
N GLU A 182 38.54 1.55 10.40
CA GLU A 182 38.08 2.94 10.33
C GLU A 182 36.61 3.02 9.96
N TYR A 183 36.17 2.25 8.96
CA TYR A 183 34.77 2.16 8.56
C TYR A 183 33.86 1.71 9.73
N ARG A 184 34.25 0.66 10.47
CA ARG A 184 33.50 0.19 11.64
C ARG A 184 33.46 1.25 12.75
N GLN A 185 34.59 1.93 13.03
CA GLN A 185 34.66 2.99 14.05
C GLN A 185 33.75 4.15 13.70
N MET A 186 33.78 4.60 12.44
CA MET A 186 32.91 5.63 11.91
C MET A 186 31.43 5.28 12.10
N LEU A 187 30.98 4.11 11.62
CA LEU A 187 29.59 3.66 11.77
C LEU A 187 29.16 3.54 13.24
N SER A 188 30.05 3.07 14.11
CA SER A 188 29.77 2.94 15.54
C SER A 188 29.58 4.31 16.20
N ALA A 189 30.37 5.33 15.82
CA ALA A 189 30.24 6.69 16.32
C ALA A 189 28.89 7.31 15.93
N PHE A 190 28.53 7.27 14.64
CA PHE A 190 27.24 7.78 14.17
C PHE A 190 26.05 7.05 14.79
N ARG A 191 26.07 5.71 14.84
CA ARG A 191 24.98 4.91 15.40
C ARG A 191 24.78 5.12 16.90
N ARG A 192 25.86 5.41 17.63
CA ARG A 192 25.80 5.80 19.03
C ARG A 192 25.15 7.17 19.19
N HIS A 193 25.52 8.13 18.34
CA HIS A 193 24.92 9.46 18.35
C HIS A 193 23.43 9.43 18.00
N LEU A 194 23.05 8.62 17.01
CA LEU A 194 21.63 8.37 16.61
C LEU A 194 20.81 7.69 17.71
N LYS A 195 21.43 7.16 18.76
CA LYS A 195 20.76 6.37 19.81
C LYS A 195 19.84 5.30 19.22
N VAL A 196 20.38 4.56 18.24
CA VAL A 196 19.63 3.52 17.53
C VAL A 196 19.14 2.48 18.53
N VAL A 197 17.83 2.22 18.52
CA VAL A 197 17.16 1.31 19.47
C VAL A 197 17.81 -0.07 19.49
N GLU A 198 18.14 -0.60 18.34
CA GLU A 198 18.80 -1.90 18.18
C GLU A 198 20.18 -1.95 18.86
N THR A 199 20.91 -0.83 18.90
CA THR A 199 22.20 -0.75 19.58
C THR A 199 22.02 -0.78 21.10
N MET A 200 21.01 -0.08 21.63
CA MET A 200 20.70 -0.09 23.06
C MET A 200 20.22 -1.46 23.51
N MET A 201 19.35 -2.11 22.72
CA MET A 201 18.86 -3.47 23.00
C MET A 201 20.02 -4.49 23.02
N SER A 202 20.89 -4.47 22.02
CA SER A 202 22.02 -5.43 21.91
C SER A 202 23.07 -5.24 22.99
N SER A 203 23.20 -4.03 23.56
CA SER A 203 24.12 -3.73 24.67
C SER A 203 23.47 -3.86 26.06
N GLY A 204 22.22 -4.31 26.14
CA GLY A 204 21.47 -4.45 27.39
C GLY A 204 21.08 -3.12 28.08
N LYS A 205 21.20 -2.01 27.37
CA LYS A 205 20.91 -0.67 27.89
C LYS A 205 19.44 -0.30 27.74
N TRP A 206 18.57 -1.12 28.27
CA TRP A 206 17.11 -0.94 28.16
C TRP A 206 16.63 0.36 28.83
N ALA A 207 17.24 0.74 29.97
CA ALA A 207 16.91 1.97 30.68
C ALA A 207 17.19 3.26 29.89
N ASP A 208 18.09 3.19 28.89
CA ASP A 208 18.43 4.35 28.04
C ASP A 208 17.44 4.54 26.90
N ILE A 209 16.52 3.59 26.65
CA ILE A 209 15.51 3.67 25.58
C ILE A 209 14.47 4.72 25.97
N ARG A 210 14.30 5.70 25.10
CA ARG A 210 13.24 6.71 25.18
C ARG A 210 12.07 6.25 24.30
N TYR A 211 11.01 5.72 24.92
CA TYR A 211 9.89 5.09 24.19
C TYR A 211 9.14 6.07 23.28
N GLU A 212 9.07 7.35 23.65
CA GLU A 212 8.48 8.41 22.84
C GLU A 212 9.24 8.70 21.54
N ALA A 213 10.52 8.31 21.47
CA ALA A 213 11.37 8.46 20.28
C ALA A 213 11.51 7.17 19.46
N VAL A 214 10.92 6.07 19.90
CA VAL A 214 10.98 4.78 19.19
C VAL A 214 10.19 4.86 17.88
N PRO A 215 10.80 4.55 16.71
CA PRO A 215 10.10 4.59 15.44
C PRO A 215 8.92 3.61 15.36
N SER A 216 7.91 3.95 14.56
CA SER A 216 6.67 3.18 14.40
C SER A 216 6.88 1.66 14.18
N LYS A 217 7.71 1.28 13.22
CA LYS A 217 8.02 -0.15 12.95
C LYS A 217 8.78 -0.81 14.09
N ALA A 218 9.66 -0.09 14.79
CA ALA A 218 10.40 -0.62 15.94
C ALA A 218 9.46 -0.88 17.13
N ASN A 219 8.48 -0.01 17.37
CA ASN A 219 7.43 -0.23 18.36
C ASN A 219 6.68 -1.55 18.11
N LEU A 220 6.36 -1.85 16.85
CA LEU A 220 5.65 -3.07 16.46
C LEU A 220 6.55 -4.31 16.59
N ILE A 221 7.73 -4.27 15.99
CA ILE A 221 8.63 -5.44 15.87
C ILE A 221 9.22 -5.82 17.22
N TYR A 222 9.64 -4.84 18.02
CA TYR A 222 10.35 -5.08 19.28
C TYR A 222 9.46 -5.08 20.51
N ASN A 223 8.12 -4.98 20.35
CA ASN A 223 7.18 -4.92 21.47
C ASN A 223 7.40 -6.05 22.49
N LYS A 224 7.53 -7.30 22.03
CA LYS A 224 7.79 -8.44 22.93
C LYS A 224 9.13 -8.33 23.66
N ALA A 225 10.15 -7.75 23.03
CA ALA A 225 11.45 -7.56 23.63
C ALA A 225 11.42 -6.46 24.70
N PHE A 226 10.71 -5.36 24.46
CA PHE A 226 10.48 -4.29 25.41
C PHE A 226 9.75 -4.81 26.65
N LEU A 227 8.63 -5.52 26.48
CA LEU A 227 7.87 -6.11 27.57
C LEU A 227 8.65 -7.16 28.37
N ARG A 228 9.60 -7.88 27.74
CA ARG A 228 10.41 -8.87 28.44
C ARG A 228 11.53 -8.27 29.28
N ASN A 229 12.14 -7.19 28.80
CA ASN A 229 13.38 -6.68 29.39
C ASN A 229 13.22 -5.34 30.10
N ASP A 230 12.08 -4.62 29.92
CA ASP A 230 11.81 -3.32 30.51
C ASP A 230 10.28 -3.13 30.69
N GLU A 231 9.62 -4.11 31.28
CA GLU A 231 8.16 -4.22 31.34
C GLU A 231 7.52 -3.02 32.05
N GLU A 232 8.05 -2.63 33.21
CA GLU A 232 7.48 -1.57 34.06
C GLU A 232 7.44 -0.24 33.29
N ARG A 233 8.59 0.25 32.82
CA ARG A 233 8.66 1.50 32.05
C ARG A 233 7.87 1.45 30.75
N ARG A 234 7.83 0.29 30.08
CA ARG A 234 7.02 0.13 28.88
C ARG A 234 5.53 0.24 29.17
N ARG A 235 5.05 -0.36 30.26
CA ARG A 235 3.64 -0.27 30.68
C ARG A 235 3.28 1.15 31.14
N GLU A 236 4.16 1.83 31.86
CA GLU A 236 3.98 3.25 32.24
C GLU A 236 3.85 4.13 31.01
N PHE A 237 4.76 3.98 30.04
CA PHE A 237 4.70 4.71 28.76
C PHE A 237 3.35 4.49 28.04
N LEU A 238 2.92 3.24 27.88
CA LEU A 238 1.64 2.94 27.23
C LEU A 238 0.44 3.49 28.02
N GLY A 239 0.53 3.49 29.33
CA GLY A 239 -0.48 4.13 30.21
C GLY A 239 -0.56 5.65 29.99
N ALA A 240 0.59 6.32 29.83
CA ALA A 240 0.67 7.74 29.53
C ALA A 240 0.17 8.07 28.10
N VAL A 241 0.47 7.21 27.12
CA VAL A 241 -0.08 7.33 25.77
C VAL A 241 -1.60 7.23 25.79
N LYS A 242 -2.16 6.23 26.49
CA LYS A 242 -3.62 6.06 26.61
C LYS A 242 -4.33 7.26 27.24
N LYS A 243 -3.65 7.98 28.13
CA LYS A 243 -4.16 9.21 28.75
C LYS A 243 -3.94 10.47 27.89
N GLY A 244 -3.22 10.37 26.77
CA GLY A 244 -2.85 11.50 25.92
C GLY A 244 -1.70 12.36 26.48
N GLU A 245 -0.99 11.89 27.52
CA GLU A 245 0.15 12.57 28.13
C GLU A 245 1.44 12.39 27.32
N GLN A 246 1.53 11.31 26.54
CA GLN A 246 2.64 10.99 25.64
C GLN A 246 2.11 10.51 24.28
N GLN A 247 2.99 10.44 23.29
CA GLN A 247 2.65 9.98 21.94
C GLN A 247 3.48 8.75 21.55
N ILE A 248 2.86 7.82 20.83
CA ILE A 248 3.52 6.70 20.19
C ILE A 248 3.52 6.93 18.68
N HIS A 249 4.66 6.72 18.03
CA HIS A 249 4.74 6.88 16.56
C HIS A 249 4.08 5.71 15.83
N ALA A 250 3.15 6.04 14.92
CA ALA A 250 2.47 5.09 14.03
C ALA A 250 2.38 5.57 12.56
N ASP A 251 2.91 6.74 12.26
CA ASP A 251 2.79 7.50 11.00
C ASP A 251 3.26 6.75 9.74
N VAL A 252 4.10 5.72 9.88
CA VAL A 252 4.60 4.89 8.78
C VAL A 252 4.15 3.42 8.89
N LEU A 253 3.16 3.13 9.74
CA LEU A 253 2.49 1.84 9.78
C LEU A 253 1.27 1.84 8.87
N PHE A 254 1.00 0.68 8.29
CA PHE A 254 -0.27 0.43 7.63
C PHE A 254 -1.23 -0.32 8.55
N PRO A 255 -2.54 -0.15 8.40
CA PRO A 255 -3.54 -0.87 9.21
C PRO A 255 -3.28 -2.38 9.29
N HIS A 256 -2.92 -3.02 8.16
CA HIS A 256 -2.65 -4.45 8.13
C HIS A 256 -1.41 -4.90 8.91
N ASP A 257 -0.43 -4.03 9.12
CA ASP A 257 0.73 -4.34 9.97
C ASP A 257 0.31 -4.65 11.40
N ILE A 258 -0.69 -3.91 11.89
CA ILE A 258 -1.19 -4.03 13.26
C ILE A 258 -2.17 -5.20 13.36
N VAL A 259 -3.14 -5.28 12.45
CA VAL A 259 -4.12 -6.37 12.41
C VAL A 259 -3.43 -7.72 12.26
N HIS A 260 -2.48 -7.86 11.32
CA HIS A 260 -1.71 -9.09 11.14
C HIS A 260 -0.96 -9.52 12.42
N SER A 261 -0.57 -8.57 13.27
CA SER A 261 0.10 -8.90 14.55
C SER A 261 -0.83 -9.57 15.56
N TYR A 262 -2.14 -9.38 15.45
CA TYR A 262 -3.15 -10.12 16.23
C TYR A 262 -3.48 -11.48 15.62
N MET A 263 -3.41 -11.60 14.28
CA MET A 263 -3.72 -12.85 13.58
C MET A 263 -2.62 -13.87 13.82
N GLU A 264 -2.96 -15.06 14.27
CA GLU A 264 -2.03 -16.18 14.23
C GLU A 264 -1.98 -16.76 12.81
N SER A 265 -1.07 -17.69 12.55
CA SER A 265 -0.78 -18.24 11.21
C SER A 265 -1.99 -18.91 10.50
N ARG A 266 -3.19 -18.78 11.04
CA ARG A 266 -4.43 -19.36 10.50
C ARG A 266 -5.50 -18.29 10.29
N PRO A 267 -5.69 -17.80 9.07
CA PRO A 267 -6.57 -16.67 8.77
C PRO A 267 -8.08 -16.90 8.99
N TYR A 268 -8.51 -18.14 9.30
CA TYR A 268 -9.94 -18.50 9.44
C TYR A 268 -10.32 -19.12 10.77
N SER A 269 -9.41 -19.23 11.71
CA SER A 269 -9.70 -19.88 13.00
C SER A 269 -9.22 -19.04 14.16
N PRO A 270 -10.12 -18.61 15.07
CA PRO A 270 -9.71 -18.16 16.39
C PRO A 270 -8.92 -19.27 17.10
N PRO A 271 -8.00 -18.93 18.00
CA PRO A 271 -8.00 -17.69 18.75
C PRO A 271 -7.05 -16.63 18.21
N LEU A 272 -7.48 -15.38 18.26
CA LEU A 272 -6.59 -14.23 18.19
C LEU A 272 -5.60 -14.26 19.34
N ARG A 273 -4.46 -13.58 19.17
CA ARG A 273 -3.60 -13.27 20.32
C ARG A 273 -4.38 -12.45 21.35
N PRO A 274 -4.07 -12.58 22.65
CA PRO A 274 -4.70 -11.72 23.66
C PRO A 274 -4.54 -10.24 23.34
N VAL A 275 -5.44 -9.42 23.86
CA VAL A 275 -5.38 -7.96 23.74
C VAL A 275 -4.00 -7.44 24.12
N ASP A 276 -3.39 -6.67 23.23
CA ASP A 276 -2.05 -6.08 23.40
C ASP A 276 -2.15 -4.55 23.41
N ALA A 277 -1.82 -3.96 24.55
CA ALA A 277 -1.90 -2.51 24.75
C ALA A 277 -1.08 -1.71 23.71
N THR A 278 0.07 -2.25 23.24
CA THR A 278 0.86 -1.59 22.20
C THR A 278 0.13 -1.56 20.87
N LEU A 279 -0.49 -2.68 20.47
CA LEU A 279 -1.23 -2.74 19.21
C LEU A 279 -2.45 -1.82 19.23
N GLU A 280 -3.15 -1.75 20.37
CA GLU A 280 -4.29 -0.84 20.54
C GLU A 280 -3.87 0.64 20.44
N GLU A 281 -2.76 1.02 21.08
CA GLU A 281 -2.30 2.41 21.02
C GLU A 281 -1.68 2.76 19.66
N LEU A 282 -1.00 1.82 18.98
CA LEU A 282 -0.52 2.01 17.60
C LEU A 282 -1.68 2.19 16.63
N TRP A 283 -2.77 1.44 16.80
CA TRP A 283 -3.98 1.59 15.97
C TRP A 283 -4.62 2.97 16.14
N ARG A 284 -4.79 3.43 17.38
CA ARG A 284 -5.35 4.76 17.68
C ARG A 284 -4.48 5.91 17.17
N ALA A 285 -3.16 5.69 17.10
CA ALA A 285 -2.20 6.67 16.62
C ALA A 285 -2.03 6.67 15.09
N LEU A 286 -2.72 5.78 14.35
CA LEU A 286 -2.70 5.83 12.88
C LEU A 286 -3.28 7.16 12.39
N PRO A 287 -2.65 7.80 11.38
CA PRO A 287 -3.19 9.02 10.79
C PRO A 287 -4.57 8.79 10.16
N ASP A 288 -5.47 9.77 10.29
CA ASP A 288 -6.78 9.74 9.62
C ASP A 288 -6.65 10.24 8.18
N TYR A 289 -6.80 9.33 7.23
CA TYR A 289 -6.79 9.60 5.79
C TYR A 289 -8.19 9.67 5.16
N VAL A 290 -9.26 9.52 5.96
CA VAL A 290 -10.65 9.38 5.47
C VAL A 290 -11.48 10.65 5.67
N GLN A 291 -10.94 11.67 6.35
CA GLN A 291 -11.66 12.92 6.65
C GLN A 291 -12.27 13.57 5.40
N GLY A 292 -13.56 13.92 5.49
CA GLY A 292 -14.27 14.60 4.40
C GLY A 292 -14.78 13.69 3.28
N THR A 293 -14.70 12.38 3.42
CA THR A 293 -15.01 11.41 2.35
C THR A 293 -16.51 11.13 2.14
N GLY A 294 -17.38 11.81 2.89
CA GLY A 294 -18.83 11.69 2.72
C GLY A 294 -19.38 10.32 3.18
N ASN A 295 -20.54 9.97 2.64
CA ASN A 295 -21.29 8.76 2.98
C ASN A 295 -20.76 7.55 2.20
N THR A 296 -19.65 6.96 2.67
CA THR A 296 -18.96 5.82 2.03
C THR A 296 -19.24 4.54 2.80
N LEU A 297 -19.65 3.47 2.09
CA LEU A 297 -19.80 2.13 2.65
C LEU A 297 -18.69 1.24 2.11
N CYS A 298 -17.93 0.63 3.02
CA CYS A 298 -16.89 -0.33 2.68
C CYS A 298 -17.52 -1.70 2.41
N ILE A 299 -16.97 -2.40 1.43
CA ILE A 299 -17.34 -3.76 1.05
C ILE A 299 -16.07 -4.59 1.01
N ALA A 300 -15.94 -5.56 1.92
CA ALA A 300 -14.74 -6.36 2.07
C ALA A 300 -14.96 -7.79 1.58
N ASP A 301 -14.05 -8.25 0.74
CA ASP A 301 -14.02 -9.62 0.24
C ASP A 301 -13.53 -10.58 1.33
N GLY A 302 -14.40 -11.52 1.69
CA GLY A 302 -14.11 -12.59 2.65
C GLY A 302 -13.92 -13.96 2.00
N SER A 303 -13.76 -14.03 0.68
CA SER A 303 -13.66 -15.28 -0.07
C SER A 303 -12.37 -16.06 0.20
N GLY A 304 -12.35 -17.33 -0.23
CA GLY A 304 -11.21 -18.24 -0.03
C GLY A 304 -9.93 -17.79 -0.70
N SER A 305 -10.03 -17.12 -1.85
CA SER A 305 -8.88 -16.58 -2.57
C SER A 305 -8.12 -15.54 -1.76
N MET A 306 -8.81 -14.79 -0.91
CA MET A 306 -8.22 -13.78 -0.03
C MET A 306 -7.26 -14.33 1.03
N THR A 307 -7.20 -15.65 1.24
CA THR A 307 -6.17 -16.28 2.09
C THR A 307 -4.79 -16.30 1.47
N SER A 308 -4.69 -16.01 0.20
CA SER A 308 -3.40 -15.94 -0.52
C SER A 308 -2.47 -14.95 0.13
N ARG A 309 -1.18 -15.32 0.22
CA ARG A 309 -0.15 -14.45 0.78
C ARG A 309 0.24 -13.34 -0.19
N VAL A 310 0.52 -12.19 0.35
CA VAL A 310 1.00 -11.04 -0.40
C VAL A 310 2.52 -11.04 -0.50
N GLY A 311 3.04 -11.28 -1.67
CA GLY A 311 4.47 -11.37 -1.92
C GLY A 311 5.11 -12.52 -1.13
N LYS A 312 6.32 -12.28 -0.62
CA LYS A 312 7.05 -13.22 0.23
C LYS A 312 6.81 -12.99 1.73
N THR A 313 5.68 -12.35 2.08
CA THR A 313 5.34 -12.03 3.47
C THR A 313 4.43 -13.11 4.08
N THR A 314 4.18 -13.02 5.38
CA THR A 314 3.16 -13.83 6.07
C THR A 314 1.77 -13.19 6.02
N VAL A 315 1.67 -11.95 5.56
CA VAL A 315 0.40 -11.19 5.43
C VAL A 315 -0.44 -11.79 4.31
N SER A 316 -1.72 -12.04 4.56
CA SER A 316 -2.70 -12.47 3.55
C SER A 316 -3.47 -11.27 2.97
N CYS A 317 -4.08 -11.45 1.81
CA CYS A 317 -5.00 -10.45 1.25
C CYS A 317 -6.15 -10.18 2.22
N LEU A 318 -6.60 -11.21 2.94
CA LEU A 318 -7.65 -11.10 3.96
C LEU A 318 -7.25 -10.22 5.15
N ASP A 319 -5.98 -10.32 5.62
CA ASP A 319 -5.46 -9.43 6.66
C ASP A 319 -5.56 -7.96 6.22
N VAL A 320 -5.23 -7.70 4.95
CA VAL A 320 -5.29 -6.34 4.37
C VAL A 320 -6.74 -5.87 4.23
N ALA A 321 -7.64 -6.72 3.71
CA ALA A 321 -9.05 -6.39 3.51
C ALA A 321 -9.74 -6.07 4.85
N ASN A 322 -9.60 -6.95 5.84
CA ASN A 322 -10.16 -6.74 7.18
C ASN A 322 -9.59 -5.48 7.84
N ALA A 323 -8.28 -5.27 7.75
CA ALA A 323 -7.63 -4.09 8.33
C ALA A 323 -8.15 -2.79 7.71
N LEU A 324 -8.27 -2.73 6.39
CA LEU A 324 -8.79 -1.57 5.68
C LEU A 324 -10.29 -1.39 5.95
N ALA A 325 -11.09 -2.48 5.99
CA ALA A 325 -12.51 -2.40 6.28
C ALA A 325 -12.78 -1.84 7.68
N ILE A 326 -12.06 -2.32 8.71
CA ILE A 326 -12.14 -1.79 10.07
C ILE A 326 -11.69 -0.34 10.09
N TYR A 327 -10.53 -0.02 9.50
CA TYR A 327 -9.99 1.33 9.46
C TYR A 327 -10.94 2.32 8.79
N PHE A 328 -11.47 2.00 7.61
CA PHE A 328 -12.41 2.87 6.90
C PHE A 328 -13.73 3.04 7.64
N SER A 329 -14.29 1.96 8.19
CA SER A 329 -15.54 2.04 8.93
C SER A 329 -15.43 2.93 10.19
N GLU A 330 -14.32 2.87 10.91
CA GLU A 330 -14.09 3.73 12.09
C GLU A 330 -13.98 5.21 11.74
N HIS A 331 -13.36 5.54 10.58
CA HIS A 331 -13.10 6.90 10.15
C HIS A 331 -14.18 7.47 9.23
N CYS A 332 -15.10 6.64 8.73
CA CYS A 332 -16.27 7.11 7.99
C CYS A 332 -17.19 7.97 8.88
N THR A 333 -17.89 8.89 8.24
CA THR A 333 -18.89 9.74 8.91
C THR A 333 -20.30 9.30 8.58
N GLY A 334 -21.27 9.67 9.43
CA GLY A 334 -22.68 9.39 9.18
C GLY A 334 -23.10 7.99 9.58
N GLN A 335 -24.14 7.47 8.90
CA GLN A 335 -24.81 6.22 9.29
C GLN A 335 -24.01 4.94 8.99
N PHE A 336 -22.94 5.02 8.19
CA PHE A 336 -22.06 3.87 7.88
C PHE A 336 -20.81 3.83 8.75
N ARG A 337 -20.75 4.65 9.79
CA ARG A 337 -19.69 4.56 10.77
C ARG A 337 -19.74 3.24 11.52
N ASP A 338 -18.59 2.65 11.80
CA ASP A 338 -18.42 1.38 12.50
C ASP A 338 -19.19 0.19 11.84
N CYS A 339 -19.42 0.26 10.53
CA CYS A 339 -20.01 -0.87 9.81
C CYS A 339 -19.44 -1.01 8.38
N TYR A 340 -19.52 -2.23 7.85
CA TYR A 340 -19.19 -2.55 6.46
C TYR A 340 -20.02 -3.75 5.98
N ILE A 341 -19.95 -4.08 4.70
CA ILE A 341 -20.50 -5.33 4.16
C ILE A 341 -19.35 -6.30 3.89
N SER A 342 -19.39 -7.48 4.52
CA SER A 342 -18.57 -8.62 4.09
C SER A 342 -19.30 -9.32 2.95
N PHE A 343 -18.60 -9.66 1.89
CA PHE A 343 -19.19 -10.38 0.79
C PHE A 343 -18.40 -11.64 0.42
N SER A 344 -19.18 -12.65 0.13
CA SER A 344 -18.82 -13.92 -0.44
C SER A 344 -20.00 -14.37 -1.30
N GLN A 345 -20.48 -15.58 -1.15
CA GLN A 345 -21.74 -16.02 -1.79
C GLN A 345 -22.96 -15.25 -1.27
N ASN A 346 -23.00 -14.97 0.04
CA ASN A 346 -24.08 -14.24 0.71
C ASN A 346 -23.50 -13.01 1.43
N PRO A 347 -23.74 -11.80 0.93
CA PRO A 347 -23.24 -10.59 1.59
C PRO A 347 -23.91 -10.39 2.95
N GLN A 348 -23.12 -10.01 3.95
CA GLN A 348 -23.56 -9.80 5.31
C GLN A 348 -23.18 -8.41 5.81
N PHE A 349 -24.10 -7.75 6.51
CA PHE A 349 -23.81 -6.48 7.16
C PHE A 349 -23.08 -6.74 8.48
N VAL A 350 -21.90 -6.17 8.61
CA VAL A 350 -21.02 -6.32 9.77
C VAL A 350 -21.07 -5.05 10.61
N ASP A 351 -21.59 -5.17 11.83
CA ASP A 351 -21.65 -4.08 12.82
C ASP A 351 -20.48 -4.20 13.80
N LEU A 352 -19.54 -3.27 13.71
CA LEU A 352 -18.36 -3.18 14.57
C LEU A 352 -18.60 -2.31 15.82
N SER A 353 -19.75 -1.65 15.94
CA SER A 353 -20.04 -0.71 17.04
C SER A 353 -19.99 -1.36 18.43
N LYS A 354 -20.15 -2.68 18.50
CA LYS A 354 -20.06 -3.46 19.73
C LYS A 354 -18.62 -3.72 20.19
N GLY A 355 -17.64 -3.63 19.29
CA GLY A 355 -16.23 -3.79 19.59
C GLY A 355 -15.66 -2.52 20.22
N LYS A 356 -15.13 -2.64 21.45
CA LYS A 356 -14.53 -1.52 22.17
C LYS A 356 -13.04 -1.34 21.87
N THR A 357 -12.39 -2.41 21.44
CA THR A 357 -10.96 -2.47 21.10
C THR A 357 -10.79 -2.90 19.66
N LEU A 358 -9.61 -2.67 19.08
CA LEU A 358 -9.27 -3.23 17.78
C LEU A 358 -9.40 -4.76 17.79
N HIS A 359 -8.95 -5.39 18.88
CA HIS A 359 -9.06 -6.84 19.06
C HIS A 359 -10.51 -7.31 18.93
N ASP A 360 -11.45 -6.67 19.63
CA ASP A 360 -12.88 -7.03 19.55
C ASP A 360 -13.41 -6.87 18.12
N LYS A 361 -13.00 -5.80 17.42
CA LYS A 361 -13.43 -5.54 16.04
C LYS A 361 -12.88 -6.57 15.05
N ILE A 362 -11.63 -7.00 15.25
CA ILE A 362 -11.05 -8.10 14.46
C ILE A 362 -11.81 -9.40 14.72
N GLU A 363 -12.12 -9.70 15.97
CA GLU A 363 -12.87 -10.91 16.33
C GLU A 363 -14.27 -10.91 15.69
N ILE A 364 -14.97 -9.78 15.71
CA ILE A 364 -16.25 -9.61 15.00
C ILE A 364 -16.03 -9.85 13.49
N ALA A 365 -15.07 -9.18 12.87
CA ALA A 365 -14.82 -9.28 11.43
C ALA A 365 -14.55 -10.72 10.97
N LEU A 366 -13.79 -11.49 11.75
CA LEU A 366 -13.44 -12.87 11.44
C LEU A 366 -14.64 -13.82 11.40
N HIS A 367 -15.70 -13.53 12.16
CA HIS A 367 -16.93 -14.34 12.13
C HIS A 367 -17.70 -14.23 10.80
N TYR A 368 -17.43 -13.18 10.02
CA TYR A 368 -18.11 -12.92 8.74
C TYR A 368 -17.25 -13.30 7.52
N ASN A 369 -16.06 -13.86 7.72
CA ASN A 369 -15.24 -14.36 6.64
C ASN A 369 -15.71 -15.77 6.24
N GLU A 370 -16.37 -15.86 5.10
CA GLU A 370 -16.78 -17.14 4.52
C GLU A 370 -15.84 -17.55 3.39
N VAL A 371 -15.37 -18.81 3.41
CA VAL A 371 -14.63 -19.40 2.30
C VAL A 371 -15.63 -19.82 1.22
N ALA A 372 -16.15 -18.86 0.46
CA ALA A 372 -17.15 -19.06 -0.57
C ALA A 372 -16.87 -18.17 -1.80
N ASN A 373 -17.78 -18.17 -2.76
CA ASN A 373 -17.69 -17.45 -4.02
C ASN A 373 -17.84 -15.92 -3.85
N THR A 374 -17.41 -15.15 -4.87
CA THR A 374 -17.33 -13.68 -4.82
C THR A 374 -18.51 -13.05 -5.58
N ASN A 375 -19.71 -13.03 -4.95
CA ASN A 375 -20.95 -12.57 -5.59
C ASN A 375 -21.21 -11.07 -5.36
N LEU A 376 -20.66 -10.23 -6.22
CA LEU A 376 -20.83 -8.77 -6.16
C LEU A 376 -22.28 -8.33 -6.47
N GLU A 377 -23.01 -9.04 -7.33
CA GLU A 377 -24.42 -8.73 -7.63
C GLU A 377 -25.31 -8.79 -6.39
N ALA A 378 -25.07 -9.77 -5.52
CA ALA A 378 -25.82 -9.90 -4.29
C ALA A 378 -25.66 -8.69 -3.35
N VAL A 379 -24.49 -8.04 -3.34
CA VAL A 379 -24.25 -6.81 -2.56
C VAL A 379 -25.13 -5.67 -3.07
N PHE A 380 -25.16 -5.43 -4.39
CA PHE A 380 -25.99 -4.37 -4.98
C PHE A 380 -27.48 -4.62 -4.73
N ASN A 381 -27.92 -5.88 -4.84
CA ASN A 381 -29.30 -6.26 -4.57
C ASN A 381 -29.65 -6.08 -3.07
N LEU A 382 -28.74 -6.43 -2.15
CA LEU A 382 -28.95 -6.22 -0.71
C LEU A 382 -29.21 -4.74 -0.41
N ILE A 383 -28.38 -3.84 -0.91
CA ILE A 383 -28.53 -2.39 -0.69
C ILE A 383 -29.84 -1.89 -1.30
N LEU A 384 -30.09 -2.20 -2.58
CA LEU A 384 -31.28 -1.73 -3.29
C LEU A 384 -32.58 -2.25 -2.67
N LEU A 385 -32.68 -3.55 -2.42
CA LEU A 385 -33.87 -4.16 -1.85
C LEU A 385 -34.16 -3.65 -0.44
N THR A 386 -33.11 -3.41 0.36
CA THR A 386 -33.25 -2.79 1.68
C THR A 386 -33.83 -1.38 1.56
N ALA A 387 -33.30 -0.58 0.63
CA ALA A 387 -33.78 0.78 0.39
C ALA A 387 -35.25 0.80 -0.09
N VAL A 388 -35.61 -0.04 -1.05
CA VAL A 388 -36.95 -0.14 -1.60
C VAL A 388 -37.95 -0.60 -0.53
N LYS A 389 -37.63 -1.69 0.20
CA LYS A 389 -38.52 -2.26 1.24
C LYS A 389 -38.82 -1.26 2.36
N ASN A 390 -37.85 -0.40 2.70
CA ASN A 390 -37.97 0.53 3.81
C ASN A 390 -38.29 1.96 3.35
N HIS A 391 -38.61 2.18 2.07
CA HIS A 391 -38.91 3.49 1.48
C HIS A 391 -37.86 4.57 1.81
N MET A 392 -36.57 4.19 1.75
CA MET A 392 -35.45 5.06 2.09
C MET A 392 -35.29 6.19 1.05
N LYS A 393 -34.76 7.33 1.48
CA LYS A 393 -34.41 8.42 0.56
C LYS A 393 -33.03 8.15 -0.07
N GLN A 394 -32.75 8.78 -1.23
CA GLN A 394 -31.42 8.72 -1.86
C GLN A 394 -30.30 9.12 -0.90
N ALA A 395 -30.53 10.09 -0.01
CA ALA A 395 -29.56 10.55 0.97
C ALA A 395 -29.22 9.50 2.05
N ASP A 396 -30.08 8.51 2.22
CA ASP A 396 -29.87 7.41 3.17
C ASP A 396 -29.03 6.26 2.58
N LEU A 397 -28.82 6.28 1.25
CA LEU A 397 -27.96 5.31 0.57
C LEU A 397 -26.50 5.79 0.59
N PRO A 398 -25.51 4.87 0.51
CA PRO A 398 -24.12 5.27 0.38
C PRO A 398 -23.90 6.07 -0.92
N ALA A 399 -23.10 7.13 -0.84
CA ALA A 399 -22.67 7.87 -2.02
C ALA A 399 -21.57 7.10 -2.77
N ASN A 400 -20.70 6.42 -2.02
CA ASN A 400 -19.62 5.62 -2.54
C ASN A 400 -19.65 4.20 -1.98
N LEU A 401 -19.29 3.22 -2.81
CA LEU A 401 -19.01 1.84 -2.42
C LEU A 401 -17.53 1.55 -2.63
N LEU A 402 -16.81 1.32 -1.55
CA LEU A 402 -15.39 1.00 -1.56
C LEU A 402 -15.21 -0.53 -1.51
N ILE A 403 -14.86 -1.13 -2.63
CA ILE A 403 -14.79 -2.59 -2.81
C ILE A 403 -13.34 -3.05 -2.64
N LEU A 404 -13.05 -3.70 -1.53
CA LEU A 404 -11.73 -4.25 -1.17
C LEU A 404 -11.69 -5.73 -1.57
N SER A 405 -10.97 -6.09 -2.63
CA SER A 405 -10.94 -7.47 -3.17
C SER A 405 -9.64 -7.76 -3.89
N ASP A 406 -9.34 -9.05 -4.12
CA ASP A 406 -8.31 -9.48 -5.05
C ASP A 406 -8.77 -9.43 -6.52
N MET A 407 -9.95 -8.86 -6.78
CA MET A 407 -10.56 -8.68 -8.11
C MET A 407 -10.91 -9.96 -8.86
N GLU A 408 -10.81 -11.12 -8.24
CA GLU A 408 -11.14 -12.41 -8.85
C GLU A 408 -12.65 -12.71 -8.69
N PHE A 409 -13.49 -11.79 -9.20
CA PHE A 409 -14.94 -11.90 -9.11
C PHE A 409 -15.47 -13.13 -9.83
N ASP A 410 -16.56 -13.69 -9.24
CA ASP A 410 -17.33 -14.75 -9.90
C ASP A 410 -18.04 -14.22 -11.14
N PHE A 411 -18.35 -15.15 -12.01
CA PHE A 411 -19.22 -14.91 -13.14
C PHE A 411 -20.56 -14.35 -12.65
N ALA A 412 -20.77 -13.07 -12.78
CA ALA A 412 -22.03 -12.46 -12.38
C ALA A 412 -23.13 -12.92 -13.34
N THR A 413 -23.92 -13.90 -12.89
CA THR A 413 -25.16 -14.38 -13.53
C THR A 413 -25.11 -14.57 -15.05
N GLY A 414 -24.10 -15.30 -15.54
CA GLY A 414 -24.15 -15.87 -16.88
C GLY A 414 -25.13 -17.03 -16.91
N ARG A 415 -26.35 -16.82 -17.37
CA ARG A 415 -27.24 -17.91 -17.74
C ARG A 415 -26.61 -18.70 -18.89
N ARG A 416 -26.32 -19.97 -18.65
CA ARG A 416 -25.95 -20.90 -19.72
C ARG A 416 -27.17 -21.10 -20.60
N VAL A 417 -27.21 -20.43 -21.73
CA VAL A 417 -28.24 -20.64 -22.76
C VAL A 417 -27.60 -21.45 -23.87
N ALA A 418 -28.02 -22.71 -23.99
CA ALA A 418 -27.72 -23.62 -25.10
C ALA A 418 -26.23 -23.66 -25.48
N ASN A 419 -25.34 -24.17 -24.61
CA ASN A 419 -23.90 -24.38 -24.88
C ASN A 419 -23.06 -23.15 -25.27
N THR A 420 -23.61 -21.97 -25.27
CA THR A 420 -22.88 -20.73 -25.56
C THR A 420 -22.76 -19.92 -24.25
N TRP A 421 -21.54 -19.61 -23.85
CA TRP A 421 -21.29 -18.69 -22.75
C TRP A 421 -21.58 -17.28 -23.25
N ILE A 422 -22.64 -16.66 -22.70
CA ILE A 422 -22.82 -15.22 -22.87
C ILE A 422 -21.89 -14.56 -21.87
N THR A 423 -20.80 -13.98 -22.35
CA THR A 423 -19.91 -13.13 -21.56
C THR A 423 -20.74 -12.01 -20.94
N PRO A 424 -20.61 -11.71 -19.63
CA PRO A 424 -21.17 -10.51 -19.08
C PRO A 424 -20.44 -9.33 -19.74
N ASP A 425 -21.12 -8.70 -20.65
CA ASP A 425 -20.71 -7.43 -21.25
C ASP A 425 -20.59 -6.35 -20.14
N GLU A 426 -20.04 -5.19 -20.52
CA GLU A 426 -20.06 -3.89 -19.80
C GLU A 426 -21.43 -3.56 -19.16
N LYS A 427 -22.42 -4.35 -19.47
CA LYS A 427 -23.81 -4.31 -19.04
C LYS A 427 -24.06 -4.62 -17.56
N LEU A 428 -23.13 -5.23 -16.81
CA LEU A 428 -23.43 -5.54 -15.41
C LEU A 428 -23.70 -4.26 -14.62
N PHE A 429 -22.80 -3.30 -14.69
CA PHE A 429 -22.96 -2.02 -13.99
C PHE A 429 -24.04 -1.14 -14.64
N GLU A 430 -24.18 -1.18 -15.97
CA GLU A 430 -25.31 -0.56 -16.66
C GLU A 430 -26.65 -1.19 -16.23
N THR A 431 -26.68 -2.50 -16.06
CA THR A 431 -27.86 -3.22 -15.57
C THR A 431 -28.21 -2.82 -14.15
N PHE A 432 -27.21 -2.66 -13.26
CA PHE A 432 -27.46 -2.14 -11.92
C PHE A 432 -27.91 -0.68 -11.94
N ALA A 433 -27.27 0.18 -12.73
CA ALA A 433 -27.67 1.56 -12.87
C ALA A 433 -29.14 1.67 -13.34
N LYS A 434 -29.53 0.88 -14.34
CA LYS A 434 -30.92 0.78 -14.81
C LYS A 434 -31.86 0.26 -13.72
N ARG A 435 -31.46 -0.79 -12.99
CA ARG A 435 -32.27 -1.37 -11.91
C ARG A 435 -32.48 -0.38 -10.76
N TYR A 436 -31.44 0.32 -10.33
CA TYR A 436 -31.55 1.39 -9.33
C TYR A 436 -32.47 2.52 -9.82
N SER A 437 -32.29 2.96 -11.06
CA SER A 437 -33.12 4.00 -11.69
C SER A 437 -34.60 3.63 -11.78
N GLN A 438 -34.94 2.35 -12.03
CA GLN A 438 -36.33 1.86 -12.04
C GLN A 438 -37.04 2.06 -10.71
N TYR A 439 -36.31 2.05 -9.59
CA TYR A 439 -36.84 2.31 -8.26
C TYR A 439 -36.64 3.76 -7.78
N GLY A 440 -36.17 4.64 -8.69
CA GLY A 440 -35.96 6.07 -8.38
C GLY A 440 -34.67 6.38 -7.65
N TYR A 441 -33.72 5.43 -7.58
CA TYR A 441 -32.41 5.61 -6.95
C TYR A 441 -31.30 5.78 -7.99
N ARG A 442 -30.24 6.47 -7.59
CA ARG A 442 -28.97 6.51 -8.33
C ARG A 442 -28.03 5.45 -7.76
N LEU A 443 -27.33 4.74 -8.66
CA LEU A 443 -26.27 3.81 -8.27
C LEU A 443 -25.16 4.57 -7.51
N PRO A 444 -24.68 4.09 -6.35
CA PRO A 444 -23.51 4.63 -5.70
C PRO A 444 -22.29 4.61 -6.62
N ARG A 445 -21.35 5.56 -6.43
CA ARG A 445 -20.05 5.53 -7.10
C ARG A 445 -19.26 4.32 -6.66
N LEU A 446 -18.62 3.61 -7.60
CA LEU A 446 -17.86 2.40 -7.33
C LEU A 446 -16.37 2.70 -7.28
N ILE A 447 -15.70 2.21 -6.26
CA ILE A 447 -14.25 2.33 -6.08
C ILE A 447 -13.70 0.92 -5.92
N PHE A 448 -13.03 0.40 -6.94
CA PHE A 448 -12.37 -0.89 -6.88
C PHE A 448 -10.96 -0.74 -6.33
N TRP A 449 -10.73 -1.34 -5.18
CA TRP A 449 -9.43 -1.36 -4.53
C TRP A 449 -8.82 -2.76 -4.65
N ASN A 450 -7.92 -2.90 -5.61
CA ASN A 450 -7.20 -4.14 -5.84
C ASN A 450 -6.17 -4.39 -4.73
N ILE A 451 -6.38 -5.45 -3.96
CA ILE A 451 -5.47 -5.90 -2.90
C ILE A 451 -4.38 -6.80 -3.50
N CYS A 452 -4.73 -7.76 -4.36
CA CYS A 452 -3.74 -8.63 -5.01
C CYS A 452 -4.37 -9.48 -6.13
N SER A 453 -4.80 -8.88 -7.23
CA SER A 453 -5.29 -9.66 -8.38
C SER A 453 -4.20 -10.61 -8.90
N ARG A 454 -4.58 -11.84 -9.20
CA ARG A 454 -3.69 -12.88 -9.75
C ARG A 454 -3.69 -12.86 -11.26
N THR A 455 -4.83 -12.56 -11.87
CA THR A 455 -4.97 -12.51 -13.34
C THR A 455 -4.57 -11.15 -13.92
N GLY A 456 -4.52 -10.11 -13.08
CA GLY A 456 -4.32 -8.73 -13.54
C GLY A 456 -5.49 -8.19 -14.35
N THR A 457 -6.65 -8.85 -14.29
CA THR A 457 -7.86 -8.43 -14.99
C THR A 457 -8.41 -7.16 -14.36
N ILE A 458 -8.69 -6.16 -15.19
CA ILE A 458 -9.29 -4.88 -14.80
C ILE A 458 -10.81 -5.01 -14.88
N PRO A 459 -11.56 -4.71 -13.80
CA PRO A 459 -13.00 -5.00 -13.76
C PRO A 459 -13.83 -4.12 -14.71
N VAL A 460 -13.35 -2.92 -15.04
CA VAL A 460 -14.05 -1.95 -15.90
C VAL A 460 -13.05 -1.17 -16.74
N LYS A 461 -13.49 -0.66 -17.90
CA LYS A 461 -12.71 0.28 -18.70
C LYS A 461 -12.66 1.67 -18.07
N GLU A 462 -11.72 2.48 -18.54
CA GLU A 462 -11.63 3.92 -18.28
C GLU A 462 -13.01 4.60 -18.41
N ASN A 463 -13.37 5.41 -17.42
CA ASN A 463 -14.59 6.24 -17.40
C ASN A 463 -15.95 5.51 -17.46
N ALA A 464 -16.00 4.20 -17.27
CA ALA A 464 -17.28 3.52 -17.16
C ALA A 464 -17.99 3.92 -15.86
N LEU A 465 -19.14 4.58 -15.96
CA LEU A 465 -20.06 4.89 -14.84
C LEU A 465 -19.45 5.57 -13.59
N GLY A 466 -18.39 6.38 -13.76
CA GLY A 466 -17.76 7.05 -12.62
C GLY A 466 -17.02 6.10 -11.66
N VAL A 467 -16.43 5.05 -12.17
CA VAL A 467 -15.66 4.06 -11.41
C VAL A 467 -14.25 4.58 -11.15
N ALA A 468 -13.73 4.36 -9.94
CA ALA A 468 -12.32 4.56 -9.62
C ALA A 468 -11.60 3.21 -9.49
N LEU A 469 -10.37 3.15 -9.98
CA LEU A 469 -9.48 1.98 -9.96
C LEU A 469 -8.23 2.31 -9.16
N VAL A 470 -8.03 1.65 -8.05
CA VAL A 470 -6.85 1.84 -7.20
C VAL A 470 -6.28 0.51 -6.72
N SER A 471 -5.01 0.53 -6.34
CA SER A 471 -4.29 -0.65 -5.87
C SER A 471 -3.24 -0.26 -4.84
N GLY A 472 -2.97 -1.18 -3.92
CA GLY A 472 -1.97 -0.99 -2.87
C GLY A 472 -2.55 -1.16 -1.47
N PHE A 473 -1.71 -0.96 -0.45
CA PHE A 473 -2.06 -1.23 0.94
C PHE A 473 -2.07 0.02 1.81
N SER A 474 -1.70 1.15 1.21
CA SER A 474 -1.66 2.43 1.90
C SER A 474 -3.04 3.05 2.00
N PRO A 475 -3.55 3.37 3.19
CA PRO A 475 -4.83 4.06 3.35
C PRO A 475 -4.81 5.49 2.75
N MET A 476 -3.62 6.03 2.45
CA MET A 476 -3.47 7.30 1.71
C MET A 476 -4.19 7.31 0.36
N ILE A 477 -4.33 6.13 -0.28
CA ILE A 477 -5.06 5.97 -1.55
C ILE A 477 -6.51 6.47 -1.41
N ALA A 478 -7.10 6.39 -0.22
CA ALA A 478 -8.46 6.90 0.03
C ALA A 478 -8.61 8.40 -0.32
N LYS A 479 -7.60 9.22 0.01
CA LYS A 479 -7.62 10.65 -0.32
C LYS A 479 -7.73 10.90 -1.82
N MET A 480 -7.11 10.05 -2.63
CA MET A 480 -7.15 10.17 -4.09
C MET A 480 -8.56 9.91 -4.62
N VAL A 481 -9.21 8.84 -4.17
CA VAL A 481 -10.45 8.35 -4.78
C VAL A 481 -11.73 8.94 -4.16
N LEU A 482 -11.63 9.52 -2.97
CA LEU A 482 -12.80 10.07 -2.27
C LEU A 482 -13.04 11.58 -2.55
N THR A 483 -12.23 12.19 -3.44
CA THR A 483 -12.33 13.61 -3.82
C THR A 483 -13.52 13.94 -4.72
N GLY A 484 -14.27 12.96 -5.23
CA GLY A 484 -15.39 13.18 -6.16
C GLY A 484 -15.00 13.17 -7.64
N GLU A 485 -13.72 13.17 -7.98
CA GLU A 485 -13.26 12.97 -9.37
C GLU A 485 -13.59 11.53 -9.82
N THR A 486 -14.02 11.37 -11.06
CA THR A 486 -14.51 10.10 -11.62
C THR A 486 -13.60 9.52 -12.68
N ASP A 487 -12.62 10.28 -13.17
CA ASP A 487 -11.63 9.79 -14.12
C ASP A 487 -10.43 9.18 -13.39
N PRO A 488 -10.22 7.84 -13.45
CA PRO A 488 -9.12 7.19 -12.73
C PRO A 488 -7.73 7.65 -13.19
N TYR A 489 -7.57 7.99 -14.47
CA TYR A 489 -6.31 8.50 -14.98
C TYR A 489 -6.04 9.93 -14.47
N LYS A 490 -7.08 10.78 -14.46
CA LYS A 490 -6.98 12.14 -13.89
C LYS A 490 -6.69 12.09 -12.39
N ILE A 491 -7.36 11.22 -11.63
CA ILE A 491 -7.08 11.02 -10.20
C ILE A 491 -5.59 10.73 -9.99
N LEU A 492 -5.01 9.83 -10.78
CA LEU A 492 -3.60 9.46 -10.68
C LEU A 492 -2.69 10.63 -11.07
N THR A 493 -2.95 11.30 -12.19
CA THR A 493 -2.11 12.41 -12.65
C THR A 493 -2.18 13.62 -11.73
N ASP A 494 -3.34 13.95 -11.17
CA ASP A 494 -3.50 14.99 -10.14
C ASP A 494 -2.65 14.66 -8.89
N GLN A 495 -2.58 13.39 -8.48
CA GLN A 495 -1.71 12.96 -7.39
C GLN A 495 -0.23 13.14 -7.72
N LEU A 496 0.19 12.84 -8.96
CA LEU A 496 1.57 13.03 -9.41
C LEU A 496 1.93 14.50 -9.64
N ALA A 497 0.94 15.36 -9.79
CA ALA A 497 1.11 16.82 -9.91
C ALA A 497 1.23 17.54 -8.56
N LEU A 498 1.15 16.82 -7.43
CA LEU A 498 1.35 17.45 -6.12
C LEU A 498 2.77 18.02 -5.96
N PRO A 499 2.93 19.16 -5.26
CA PRO A 499 4.26 19.79 -5.03
C PRO A 499 5.30 18.82 -4.42
N ARG A 500 4.86 17.75 -3.78
CA ARG A 500 5.70 16.67 -3.26
C ARG A 500 6.64 16.10 -4.34
N TYR A 501 6.18 16.03 -5.60
CA TYR A 501 6.91 15.40 -6.70
C TYR A 501 7.56 16.41 -7.67
N ASP A 502 7.52 17.71 -7.38
CA ASP A 502 8.17 18.74 -8.23
C ASP A 502 9.69 18.59 -8.28
N ALA A 503 10.31 18.11 -7.17
CA ALA A 503 11.75 17.90 -7.15
C ALA A 503 12.18 16.79 -8.11
N VAL A 504 11.32 15.78 -8.33
CA VAL A 504 11.55 14.69 -9.29
C VAL A 504 11.53 15.25 -10.71
N GLU A 505 10.51 16.04 -11.04
CA GLU A 505 10.38 16.69 -12.35
C GLU A 505 11.59 17.58 -12.66
N ARG A 506 11.94 18.50 -11.76
CA ARG A 506 13.11 19.38 -11.92
C ARG A 506 14.44 18.66 -12.12
N ALA A 507 14.56 17.45 -11.55
CA ALA A 507 15.79 16.67 -11.67
C ALA A 507 15.99 16.05 -13.06
N VAL A 508 14.89 15.78 -13.80
CA VAL A 508 14.95 15.01 -15.05
C VAL A 508 14.41 15.75 -16.28
N GLU A 509 13.74 16.87 -16.12
CA GLU A 509 13.05 17.58 -17.22
C GLU A 509 13.98 17.88 -18.42
N GLU A 510 15.18 18.39 -18.16
CA GLU A 510 16.15 18.69 -19.21
C GLU A 510 16.69 17.43 -19.90
N LEU A 511 16.94 16.37 -19.12
CA LEU A 511 17.43 15.08 -19.65
C LEU A 511 16.37 14.42 -20.54
N LEU A 512 15.13 14.46 -20.14
CA LEU A 512 14.02 13.87 -20.92
C LEU A 512 13.78 14.61 -22.24
N LYS A 513 14.01 15.92 -22.27
CA LYS A 513 13.96 16.70 -23.52
C LYS A 513 15.09 16.32 -24.51
N MET A 514 16.18 15.76 -24.02
CA MET A 514 17.30 15.31 -24.84
C MET A 514 17.12 13.86 -25.37
N GLU A 515 16.34 13.04 -24.67
CA GLU A 515 15.99 11.68 -25.10
C GLU A 515 14.82 11.64 -26.12
N SER A 516 13.95 12.67 -26.15
CA SER A 516 12.80 12.78 -27.05
C SER A 516 13.19 13.30 -28.45
#